data_51cb7f6286503955b8c42fe9cbb81f0a
#
_entry.id   51cb7f6286503955b8c42fe9cbb81f0a
#
_cell.length_a   1.000
_cell.length_b   1.000
_cell.length_c   1.000
_cell.angle_alpha   90.00
_cell.angle_beta   90.00
_cell.angle_gamma   90.00
#
_symmetry.space_group_name_H-M   'P 1'
#
loop_
_entity.id
_entity.type
_entity.pdbx_description
1 polymer ?
#
loop_
_entity_poly.entity_id
_entity_poly.type
_entity_poly.pdbx_seq_one_letter_code
_entity_poly.pdbx_strand_id
1 'polypeptide(L)'
;MAVRSREKWQELLNGYKAEKVMLAIAFEDASPAGYMLYSLDAGTFKVQELLTLSHEAQTALLRYAAGHLSDAANFEWLAEPGNLAYLDFAGSTYSGSLKPFMMARCINIRKALELLPVPQNVSGEAVLLITDKFLPLNNGLLKITAQNGALTQASTIENEEITMDSAAFTQLYFGTFSFEELVRAGKIKVHNPQKSGFLQALFTKCRNYINEYY
;
A
#
# COMPACT_ATOMS: atom_id res chain seq x y z
N MET A 1 -4.85 -1.54 5.52
CA MET A 1 -5.81 -0.51 5.99
C MET A 1 -5.81 -0.53 7.50
N ALA A 2 -5.81 0.65 8.16
CA ALA A 2 -5.91 0.72 9.61
C ALA A 2 -7.30 0.26 10.08
N VAL A 3 -7.34 -0.56 11.13
CA VAL A 3 -8.58 -0.95 11.79
C VAL A 3 -8.88 0.09 12.87
N ARG A 4 -9.94 0.85 12.70
CA ARG A 4 -10.33 1.90 13.63
C ARG A 4 -11.25 1.33 14.72
N SER A 5 -10.97 1.64 15.99
CA SER A 5 -11.89 1.34 17.09
C SER A 5 -13.13 2.23 17.02
N ARG A 6 -14.16 1.87 17.78
CA ARG A 6 -15.39 2.68 17.87
C ARG A 6 -15.11 4.09 18.40
N GLU A 7 -14.24 4.21 19.38
CA GLU A 7 -13.81 5.47 19.98
C GLU A 7 -13.11 6.36 18.94
N LYS A 8 -12.20 5.75 18.15
CA LYS A 8 -11.50 6.45 17.07
C LYS A 8 -12.48 6.94 15.99
N TRP A 9 -13.48 6.13 15.65
CA TRP A 9 -14.53 6.57 14.72
C TRP A 9 -15.33 7.74 15.27
N GLN A 10 -15.69 7.74 16.56
CA GLN A 10 -16.42 8.86 17.19
C GLN A 10 -15.59 10.14 17.18
N GLU A 11 -14.30 10.05 17.48
CA GLU A 11 -13.38 11.17 17.44
C GLU A 11 -13.30 11.78 16.02
N LEU A 12 -13.07 10.95 15.01
CA LEU A 12 -13.01 11.36 13.61
C LEU A 12 -14.31 12.00 13.13
N LEU A 13 -15.45 11.39 13.41
CA LEU A 13 -16.75 11.93 12.99
C LEU A 13 -17.08 13.27 13.68
N ASN A 14 -16.63 13.48 14.92
CA ASN A 14 -16.77 14.76 15.58
C ASN A 14 -15.88 15.85 14.95
N GLY A 15 -14.64 15.51 14.58
CA GLY A 15 -13.75 16.38 13.83
C GLY A 15 -14.34 16.74 12.47
N TYR A 16 -14.81 15.76 11.73
CA TYR A 16 -15.41 15.95 10.40
C TYR A 16 -16.66 16.83 10.42
N LYS A 17 -17.49 16.76 11.49
CA LYS A 17 -18.61 17.68 11.64
C LYS A 17 -18.15 19.14 11.75
N ALA A 18 -17.09 19.40 12.50
CA ALA A 18 -16.52 20.74 12.62
C ALA A 18 -15.97 21.25 11.28
N GLU A 19 -15.41 20.38 10.46
CA GLU A 19 -14.86 20.66 9.13
C GLU A 19 -15.90 20.60 8.00
N LYS A 20 -17.19 20.39 8.32
CA LYS A 20 -18.28 20.22 7.34
C LYS A 20 -18.07 19.05 6.37
N VAL A 21 -17.40 18.00 6.80
CA VAL A 21 -17.26 16.78 6.04
C VAL A 21 -18.57 15.98 6.14
N MET A 22 -19.04 15.52 5.00
CA MET A 22 -20.27 14.75 4.86
C MET A 22 -19.96 13.26 4.65
N LEU A 23 -20.90 12.39 4.97
CA LEU A 23 -20.81 10.95 4.80
C LEU A 23 -21.93 10.48 3.87
N ALA A 24 -21.55 9.81 2.78
CA ALA A 24 -22.46 9.04 1.95
C ALA A 24 -22.17 7.55 2.14
N ILE A 25 -23.20 6.71 2.18
CA ILE A 25 -23.09 5.26 2.35
C ILE A 25 -23.81 4.57 1.20
N ALA A 26 -23.12 3.63 0.54
CA ALA A 26 -23.73 2.73 -0.43
C ALA A 26 -24.23 1.48 0.28
N PHE A 27 -25.41 1.01 -0.11
CA PHE A 27 -26.02 -0.22 0.38
C PHE A 27 -26.25 -1.18 -0.77
N GLU A 28 -26.00 -2.48 -0.52
CA GLU A 28 -26.39 -3.60 -1.35
C GLU A 28 -27.26 -4.54 -0.53
N ASP A 29 -28.45 -4.89 -1.00
CA ASP A 29 -29.41 -5.74 -0.27
C ASP A 29 -29.60 -5.33 1.20
N ALA A 30 -29.75 -4.02 1.45
CA ALA A 30 -29.88 -3.42 2.77
C ALA A 30 -28.63 -3.54 3.69
N SER A 31 -27.52 -4.04 3.20
CA SER A 31 -26.24 -4.10 3.90
C SER A 31 -25.31 -2.99 3.46
N PRO A 32 -24.56 -2.33 4.35
CA PRO A 32 -23.57 -1.33 3.95
C PRO A 32 -22.47 -1.98 3.10
N ALA A 33 -22.28 -1.51 1.88
CA ALA A 33 -21.28 -2.00 0.92
C ALA A 33 -20.15 -1.01 0.65
N GLY A 34 -20.24 0.22 1.17
CA GLY A 34 -19.19 1.20 1.06
C GLY A 34 -19.60 2.55 1.64
N TYR A 35 -18.61 3.42 1.78
CA TYR A 35 -18.84 4.80 2.22
C TYR A 35 -17.88 5.78 1.55
N MET A 36 -18.26 7.04 1.54
CA MET A 36 -17.48 8.16 1.05
C MET A 36 -17.55 9.30 2.05
N LEU A 37 -16.38 9.78 2.50
CA LEU A 37 -16.24 11.02 3.25
C LEU A 37 -15.86 12.13 2.28
N TYR A 38 -16.62 13.20 2.24
CA TYR A 38 -16.42 14.27 1.26
C TYR A 38 -16.80 15.64 1.82
N SER A 39 -16.29 16.67 1.19
CA SER A 39 -16.67 18.06 1.43
C SER A 39 -16.94 18.78 0.11
N LEU A 40 -17.77 19.82 0.18
CA LEU A 40 -18.00 20.77 -0.91
C LEU A 40 -17.39 22.11 -0.48
N ASP A 41 -16.32 22.52 -1.16
CA ASP A 41 -15.63 23.75 -0.85
C ASP A 41 -15.20 24.48 -2.13
N ALA A 42 -15.51 25.76 -2.20
CA ALA A 42 -15.13 26.66 -3.29
C ALA A 42 -15.34 26.07 -4.71
N GLY A 43 -16.47 25.39 -4.93
CA GLY A 43 -16.79 24.79 -6.22
C GLY A 43 -16.04 23.49 -6.52
N THR A 44 -15.47 22.86 -5.50
CA THR A 44 -14.79 21.56 -5.60
C THR A 44 -15.50 20.53 -4.73
N PHE A 45 -15.84 19.37 -5.32
CA PHE A 45 -16.27 18.19 -4.58
C PHE A 45 -14.99 17.40 -4.22
N LYS A 46 -14.66 17.39 -2.94
CA LYS A 46 -13.42 16.79 -2.45
C LYS A 46 -13.70 15.50 -1.69
N VAL A 47 -13.28 14.38 -2.23
CA VAL A 47 -13.33 13.07 -1.58
C VAL A 47 -12.09 12.91 -0.70
N GLN A 48 -12.31 12.78 0.59
CA GLN A 48 -11.24 12.57 1.57
C GLN A 48 -10.97 11.09 1.78
N GLU A 49 -12.03 10.27 1.80
CA GLU A 49 -11.92 8.83 1.93
C GLU A 49 -13.07 8.15 1.17
N LEU A 50 -12.74 7.14 0.39
CA LEU A 50 -13.69 6.27 -0.30
C LEU A 50 -13.27 4.82 -0.05
N LEU A 51 -14.16 4.05 0.57
CA LEU A 51 -13.98 2.63 0.79
C LEU A 51 -15.19 1.87 0.30
N THR A 52 -14.98 0.84 -0.51
CA THR A 52 -16.04 0.01 -1.06
C THR A 52 -15.68 -1.46 -1.02
N LEU A 53 -16.69 -2.32 -0.86
CA LEU A 53 -16.55 -3.77 -0.88
C LEU A 53 -16.79 -4.36 -2.27
N SER A 54 -17.41 -3.57 -3.17
CA SER A 54 -17.75 -3.98 -4.53
C SER A 54 -17.51 -2.84 -5.52
N HIS A 55 -17.46 -3.17 -6.81
CA HIS A 55 -17.41 -2.19 -7.90
C HIS A 55 -18.74 -1.43 -8.03
N GLU A 56 -19.85 -2.11 -7.77
CA GLU A 56 -21.20 -1.56 -7.80
C GLU A 56 -21.34 -0.44 -6.75
N ALA A 57 -20.88 -0.68 -5.53
CA ALA A 57 -20.86 0.33 -4.46
C ALA A 57 -19.98 1.53 -4.83
N GLN A 58 -18.79 1.28 -5.43
CA GLN A 58 -17.91 2.34 -5.91
C GLN A 58 -18.60 3.19 -6.98
N THR A 59 -19.19 2.54 -7.97
CA THR A 59 -19.91 3.20 -9.06
C THR A 59 -21.08 4.04 -8.53
N ALA A 60 -21.84 3.51 -7.55
CA ALA A 60 -22.95 4.23 -6.93
C ALA A 60 -22.47 5.51 -6.22
N LEU A 61 -21.40 5.43 -5.43
CA LEU A 61 -20.83 6.59 -4.73
C LEU A 61 -20.25 7.62 -5.70
N LEU A 62 -19.57 7.19 -6.77
CA LEU A 62 -19.06 8.11 -7.78
C LEU A 62 -20.18 8.78 -8.60
N ARG A 63 -21.26 8.05 -8.89
CA ARG A 63 -22.47 8.65 -9.50
C ARG A 63 -23.14 9.65 -8.56
N TYR A 64 -23.19 9.36 -7.27
CA TYR A 64 -23.67 10.31 -6.28
C TYR A 64 -22.84 11.61 -6.30
N ALA A 65 -21.52 11.50 -6.32
CA ALA A 65 -20.62 12.66 -6.45
C ALA A 65 -20.86 13.42 -7.76
N ALA A 66 -21.07 12.72 -8.89
CA ALA A 66 -21.37 13.34 -10.16
C ALA A 66 -22.72 14.09 -10.16
N GLY A 67 -23.68 13.71 -9.30
CA GLY A 67 -24.92 14.45 -9.09
C GLY A 67 -24.73 15.86 -8.53
N HIS A 68 -23.57 16.17 -7.96
CA HIS A 68 -23.22 17.49 -7.43
C HIS A 68 -22.53 18.42 -8.45
N LEU A 69 -22.51 18.07 -9.72
CA LEU A 69 -21.86 18.87 -10.78
C LEU A 69 -22.44 20.29 -10.94
N SER A 70 -23.66 20.54 -10.48
CA SER A 70 -24.24 21.90 -10.41
C SER A 70 -23.57 22.78 -9.35
N ASP A 71 -23.04 22.17 -8.29
CA ASP A 71 -22.49 22.85 -7.12
C ASP A 71 -20.96 22.83 -7.11
N ALA A 72 -20.35 21.93 -7.91
CA ALA A 72 -18.90 21.73 -7.97
C ALA A 72 -18.43 21.52 -9.41
N ALA A 73 -17.62 22.45 -9.92
CA ALA A 73 -17.01 22.34 -11.24
C ALA A 73 -15.79 21.39 -11.26
N ASN A 74 -15.21 21.12 -10.09
CA ASN A 74 -14.05 20.27 -9.94
C ASN A 74 -14.34 19.08 -9.02
N PHE A 75 -13.69 17.95 -9.32
CA PHE A 75 -13.71 16.76 -8.48
C PHE A 75 -12.26 16.43 -8.08
N GLU A 76 -12.02 16.33 -6.78
CA GLU A 76 -10.73 15.91 -6.23
C GLU A 76 -10.92 14.65 -5.38
N TRP A 77 -10.04 13.70 -5.54
CA TRP A 77 -10.06 12.49 -4.74
C TRP A 77 -8.64 12.11 -4.28
N LEU A 78 -8.48 11.98 -2.96
CA LEU A 78 -7.28 11.44 -2.36
C LEU A 78 -7.37 9.90 -2.40
N ALA A 79 -6.89 9.31 -3.48
CA ALA A 79 -6.94 7.86 -3.71
C ALA A 79 -5.61 7.18 -3.33
N GLU A 80 -5.70 5.87 -3.07
CA GLU A 80 -4.51 5.05 -2.89
C GLU A 80 -3.68 4.96 -4.19
N PRO A 81 -2.35 4.82 -4.08
CA PRO A 81 -1.50 4.60 -5.24
C PRO A 81 -1.93 3.36 -6.03
N GLY A 82 -2.11 3.50 -7.34
CA GLY A 82 -2.55 2.41 -8.22
C GLY A 82 -4.07 2.18 -8.21
N ASN A 83 -4.87 3.12 -7.69
CA ASN A 83 -6.32 3.11 -7.89
C ASN A 83 -6.65 3.18 -9.38
N LEU A 84 -7.56 2.34 -9.86
CA LEU A 84 -7.92 2.21 -11.26
C LEU A 84 -9.25 2.89 -11.62
N ALA A 85 -9.87 3.61 -10.68
CA ALA A 85 -11.17 4.26 -10.93
C ALA A 85 -11.13 5.28 -12.08
N TYR A 86 -9.95 5.80 -12.42
CA TYR A 86 -9.80 6.69 -13.58
C TYR A 86 -10.19 6.01 -14.90
N LEU A 87 -10.21 4.67 -14.97
CA LEU A 87 -10.67 3.94 -16.15
C LEU A 87 -12.17 4.14 -16.40
N ASP A 88 -12.94 4.47 -15.35
CA ASP A 88 -14.38 4.71 -15.43
C ASP A 88 -14.69 6.15 -15.89
N PHE A 89 -13.68 7.03 -15.95
CA PHE A 89 -13.84 8.43 -16.39
C PHE A 89 -13.52 8.64 -17.87
N ALA A 90 -13.88 7.67 -18.74
CA ALA A 90 -13.63 7.75 -20.17
C ALA A 90 -14.21 9.05 -20.75
N GLY A 91 -13.40 9.79 -21.48
CA GLY A 91 -13.79 11.07 -22.10
C GLY A 91 -13.64 12.31 -21.19
N SER A 92 -13.24 12.14 -19.94
CA SER A 92 -12.95 13.25 -19.02
C SER A 92 -11.47 13.58 -18.99
N THR A 93 -11.15 14.86 -18.79
CA THR A 93 -9.75 15.27 -18.51
C THR A 93 -9.50 15.09 -17.01
N TYR A 94 -8.50 14.29 -16.66
CA TYR A 94 -8.05 14.16 -15.29
C TYR A 94 -6.53 14.39 -15.19
N SER A 95 -6.10 14.85 -14.04
CA SER A 95 -4.70 14.96 -13.68
C SER A 95 -4.50 14.38 -12.29
N GLY A 96 -3.31 13.85 -12.02
CA GLY A 96 -2.98 13.29 -10.71
C GLY A 96 -1.60 13.75 -10.26
N SER A 97 -1.41 13.89 -8.96
CA SER A 97 -0.11 14.11 -8.35
C SER A 97 0.17 13.05 -7.29
N LEU A 98 1.40 12.54 -7.26
CA LEU A 98 1.84 11.64 -6.21
C LEU A 98 2.44 12.46 -5.08
N LYS A 99 1.87 12.35 -3.88
CA LYS A 99 2.38 13.04 -2.68
C LYS A 99 2.89 11.99 -1.68
N PRO A 100 4.15 12.09 -1.20
CA PRO A 100 4.61 11.26 -0.09
C PRO A 100 3.81 11.65 1.16
N PHE A 101 3.31 10.64 1.87
CA PHE A 101 2.50 10.88 3.07
C PHE A 101 3.09 10.19 4.29
N MET A 102 3.10 8.86 4.29
CA MET A 102 3.66 8.08 5.37
C MET A 102 5.01 7.49 4.97
N MET A 103 5.92 7.42 5.93
CA MET A 103 7.19 6.72 5.80
C MET A 103 7.23 5.52 6.73
N ALA A 104 7.74 4.41 6.23
CA ALA A 104 7.99 3.21 7.02
C ALA A 104 9.46 2.81 6.88
N ARG A 105 10.01 2.18 7.92
CA ARG A 105 11.35 1.63 7.92
C ARG A 105 11.41 0.33 8.72
N CYS A 106 11.99 -0.70 8.16
CA CYS A 106 12.36 -1.90 8.89
C CYS A 106 13.55 -1.60 9.79
N ILE A 107 13.33 -1.49 11.11
CA ILE A 107 14.37 -1.21 12.09
C ILE A 107 15.26 -2.45 12.31
N ASN A 108 14.66 -3.64 12.29
CA ASN A 108 15.34 -4.93 12.43
C ASN A 108 14.88 -5.86 11.31
N ILE A 109 15.71 -6.00 10.28
CA ILE A 109 15.40 -6.79 9.08
C ILE A 109 15.27 -8.27 9.40
N ARG A 110 16.10 -8.80 10.31
CA ARG A 110 16.02 -10.22 10.70
C ARG A 110 14.67 -10.52 11.35
N LYS A 111 14.25 -9.67 12.28
CA LYS A 111 12.96 -9.82 12.94
C LYS A 111 11.78 -9.61 11.99
N ALA A 112 11.91 -8.70 11.02
CA ALA A 112 10.92 -8.50 9.98
C ALA A 112 10.73 -9.77 9.12
N LEU A 113 11.83 -10.42 8.74
CA LEU A 113 11.78 -11.69 8.00
C LEU A 113 11.12 -12.81 8.78
N GLU A 114 11.36 -12.92 10.10
CA GLU A 114 10.69 -13.91 10.96
C GLU A 114 9.16 -13.72 11.02
N LEU A 115 8.71 -12.48 10.84
CA LEU A 115 7.29 -12.12 10.85
C LEU A 115 6.65 -12.09 9.47
N LEU A 116 7.41 -12.34 8.41
CA LEU A 116 6.90 -12.32 7.04
C LEU A 116 5.94 -13.50 6.82
N PRO A 117 4.67 -13.25 6.44
CA PRO A 117 3.78 -14.32 6.04
C PRO A 117 4.28 -14.99 4.76
N VAL A 118 4.58 -16.27 4.82
CA VAL A 118 5.05 -17.05 3.67
C VAL A 118 3.90 -17.87 3.10
N PRO A 119 3.59 -17.73 1.80
CA PRO A 119 2.61 -18.60 1.16
C PRO A 119 3.05 -20.06 1.20
N GLN A 120 2.12 -20.99 1.43
CA GLN A 120 2.42 -22.44 1.58
C GLN A 120 3.09 -23.05 0.35
N ASN A 121 2.82 -22.52 -0.83
CA ASN A 121 3.34 -22.97 -2.11
C ASN A 121 4.70 -22.34 -2.47
N VAL A 122 5.23 -21.46 -1.62
CA VAL A 122 6.54 -20.82 -1.85
C VAL A 122 7.63 -21.62 -1.14
N SER A 123 8.60 -22.11 -1.91
CA SER A 123 9.79 -22.75 -1.38
C SER A 123 11.02 -22.29 -2.17
N GLY A 124 12.14 -22.16 -1.47
CA GLY A 124 13.40 -21.74 -2.08
C GLY A 124 14.33 -21.09 -1.06
N GLU A 125 15.49 -20.70 -1.55
CA GLU A 125 16.51 -19.99 -0.77
C GLU A 125 17.19 -18.92 -1.59
N ALA A 126 17.71 -17.90 -0.91
CA ALA A 126 18.55 -16.86 -1.51
C ALA A 126 19.51 -16.26 -0.48
N VAL A 127 20.66 -15.78 -0.96
CA VAL A 127 21.62 -15.02 -0.16
C VAL A 127 21.49 -13.53 -0.49
N LEU A 128 21.08 -12.77 0.52
CA LEU A 128 20.88 -11.33 0.42
C LEU A 128 22.07 -10.60 1.06
N LEU A 129 22.67 -9.67 0.36
CA LEU A 129 23.52 -8.65 0.95
C LEU A 129 22.68 -7.42 1.26
N ILE A 130 22.52 -7.13 2.54
CA ILE A 130 21.79 -5.94 3.01
C ILE A 130 22.79 -4.88 3.49
N THR A 131 22.54 -3.64 3.09
CA THR A 131 23.30 -2.48 3.57
C THR A 131 22.39 -1.47 4.24
N ASP A 132 22.78 -0.97 5.39
CA ASP A 132 22.06 0.04 6.14
C ASP A 132 23.04 1.08 6.70
N LYS A 133 22.92 2.33 6.25
CA LYS A 133 23.81 3.42 6.65
C LYS A 133 23.59 3.89 8.08
N PHE A 134 22.41 3.64 8.63
CA PHE A 134 22.00 4.16 9.94
C PHE A 134 21.96 3.10 11.03
N LEU A 135 21.65 1.86 10.66
CA LEU A 135 21.51 0.75 11.61
C LEU A 135 22.47 -0.40 11.24
N PRO A 136 23.71 -0.40 11.81
CA PRO A 136 24.71 -1.41 11.47
C PRO A 136 24.26 -2.86 11.72
N LEU A 137 23.31 -3.07 12.64
CA LEU A 137 22.76 -4.41 12.93
C LEU A 137 22.07 -5.08 11.72
N ASN A 138 21.65 -4.29 10.73
CA ASN A 138 21.02 -4.79 9.51
C ASN A 138 22.02 -5.16 8.41
N ASN A 139 23.29 -4.76 8.56
CA ASN A 139 24.31 -5.01 7.55
C ASN A 139 24.75 -6.47 7.54
N GLY A 140 25.01 -6.99 6.36
CA GLY A 140 25.68 -8.26 6.16
C GLY A 140 24.98 -9.21 5.21
N LEU A 141 25.58 -10.36 5.05
CA LEU A 141 25.07 -11.46 4.27
C LEU A 141 24.07 -12.28 5.07
N LEU A 142 22.91 -12.50 4.49
CA LEU A 142 21.79 -13.17 5.10
C LEU A 142 21.22 -14.22 4.16
N LYS A 143 21.37 -15.50 4.53
CA LYS A 143 20.69 -16.58 3.83
C LYS A 143 19.28 -16.70 4.33
N ILE A 144 18.32 -16.62 3.44
CA ILE A 144 16.89 -16.83 3.72
C ILE A 144 16.45 -18.12 3.07
N THR A 145 15.63 -18.89 3.77
CA THR A 145 15.06 -20.15 3.26
C THR A 145 13.59 -20.19 3.60
N ALA A 146 12.74 -20.34 2.58
CA ALA A 146 11.30 -20.50 2.75
C ALA A 146 10.90 -21.94 2.41
N GLN A 147 10.11 -22.55 3.29
CA GLN A 147 9.57 -23.90 3.09
C GLN A 147 8.34 -24.09 3.97
N ASN A 148 7.31 -24.74 3.43
CA ASN A 148 6.10 -25.13 4.18
C ASN A 148 5.43 -23.97 4.95
N GLY A 149 5.39 -22.78 4.35
CA GLY A 149 4.77 -21.60 4.97
C GLY A 149 5.62 -20.92 6.03
N ALA A 150 6.87 -21.31 6.22
CA ALA A 150 7.80 -20.72 7.18
C ALA A 150 9.02 -20.13 6.48
N LEU A 151 9.55 -19.04 7.04
CA LEU A 151 10.83 -18.46 6.64
C LEU A 151 11.83 -18.60 7.77
N THR A 152 13.01 -19.09 7.44
CA THR A 152 14.17 -19.06 8.33
C THR A 152 15.24 -18.15 7.75
N GLN A 153 16.08 -17.58 8.63
CA GLN A 153 17.18 -16.73 8.22
C GLN A 153 18.42 -17.01 9.08
N ALA A 154 19.59 -16.94 8.47
CA ALA A 154 20.87 -17.11 9.15
C ALA A 154 21.94 -16.21 8.51
N SER A 155 22.92 -15.80 9.31
CA SER A 155 24.13 -15.19 8.76
C SER A 155 24.89 -16.23 7.94
N THR A 156 25.48 -15.82 6.85
CA THR A 156 26.25 -16.70 5.98
C THR A 156 27.54 -16.03 5.51
N ILE A 157 28.45 -16.82 4.98
CA ILE A 157 29.67 -16.37 4.29
C ILE A 157 29.63 -16.71 2.79
N GLU A 158 28.47 -17.25 2.33
CA GLU A 158 28.24 -17.52 0.91
C GLU A 158 28.24 -16.21 0.11
N ASN A 159 28.52 -16.28 -1.18
CA ASN A 159 28.46 -15.09 -2.03
C ASN A 159 27.05 -14.56 -2.15
N GLU A 160 26.94 -13.24 -2.23
CA GLU A 160 25.65 -12.58 -2.43
C GLU A 160 25.04 -12.94 -3.78
N GLU A 161 23.78 -13.27 -3.76
CA GLU A 161 22.98 -13.50 -4.96
C GLU A 161 22.13 -12.26 -5.29
N ILE A 162 21.76 -11.51 -4.28
CA ILE A 162 20.95 -10.28 -4.37
C ILE A 162 21.53 -9.22 -3.43
N THR A 163 21.70 -8.01 -3.93
CA THR A 163 22.14 -6.86 -3.11
C THR A 163 21.07 -5.78 -3.08
N MET A 164 20.79 -5.26 -1.89
CA MET A 164 19.87 -4.15 -1.69
C MET A 164 20.21 -3.35 -0.42
N ASP A 165 19.75 -2.11 -0.35
CA ASP A 165 19.80 -1.34 0.89
C ASP A 165 18.54 -1.57 1.76
N SER A 166 18.57 -1.09 3.00
CA SER A 166 17.44 -1.21 3.93
C SER A 166 16.19 -0.47 3.46
N ALA A 167 16.31 0.56 2.61
CA ALA A 167 15.18 1.26 2.04
C ALA A 167 14.47 0.40 0.97
N ALA A 168 15.23 -0.20 0.05
CA ALA A 168 14.70 -1.13 -0.92
C ALA A 168 14.07 -2.37 -0.25
N PHE A 169 14.73 -2.91 0.79
CA PHE A 169 14.16 -4.00 1.58
C PHE A 169 12.84 -3.60 2.22
N THR A 170 12.75 -2.40 2.80
CA THR A 170 11.51 -1.90 3.43
C THR A 170 10.38 -1.80 2.41
N GLN A 171 10.66 -1.24 1.22
CA GLN A 171 9.68 -1.14 0.13
C GLN A 171 9.19 -2.51 -0.35
N LEU A 172 10.10 -3.48 -0.44
CA LEU A 172 9.81 -4.85 -0.81
C LEU A 172 8.98 -5.55 0.28
N TYR A 173 9.39 -5.44 1.55
CA TYR A 173 8.74 -6.06 2.70
C TYR A 173 7.29 -5.61 2.88
N PHE A 174 7.03 -4.31 2.75
CA PHE A 174 5.67 -3.78 2.80
C PHE A 174 4.90 -3.97 1.49
N GLY A 175 5.50 -4.53 0.45
CA GLY A 175 4.85 -4.75 -0.84
C GLY A 175 4.46 -3.46 -1.57
N THR A 176 5.08 -2.33 -1.25
CA THR A 176 4.84 -1.05 -1.95
C THR A 176 5.23 -1.15 -3.41
N PHE A 177 6.35 -1.81 -3.67
CA PHE A 177 6.83 -2.13 -5.01
C PHE A 177 7.11 -3.64 -5.10
N SER A 178 6.92 -4.20 -6.29
CA SER A 178 7.34 -5.58 -6.56
C SER A 178 8.86 -5.69 -6.66
N PHE A 179 9.37 -6.91 -6.53
CA PHE A 179 10.80 -7.19 -6.72
C PHE A 179 11.29 -6.70 -8.10
N GLU A 180 10.53 -6.97 -9.16
CA GLU A 180 10.87 -6.54 -10.53
C GLU A 180 10.90 -5.01 -10.69
N GLU A 181 9.94 -4.30 -10.08
CA GLU A 181 9.90 -2.84 -10.11
C GLU A 181 11.16 -2.25 -9.46
N LEU A 182 11.59 -2.82 -8.32
CA LEU A 182 12.80 -2.37 -7.62
C LEU A 182 14.09 -2.72 -8.37
N VAL A 183 14.14 -3.89 -9.04
CA VAL A 183 15.25 -4.22 -9.93
C VAL A 183 15.33 -3.26 -11.10
N ARG A 184 14.21 -3.00 -11.77
CA ARG A 184 14.12 -2.04 -12.89
C ARG A 184 14.50 -0.63 -12.48
N ALA A 185 14.14 -0.24 -11.26
CA ALA A 185 14.52 1.06 -10.67
C ALA A 185 15.98 1.13 -10.20
N GLY A 186 16.76 0.04 -10.32
CA GLY A 186 18.16 -0.02 -9.87
C GLY A 186 18.32 -0.02 -8.35
N LYS A 187 17.26 -0.32 -7.60
CA LYS A 187 17.26 -0.38 -6.13
C LYS A 187 17.69 -1.76 -5.61
N ILE A 188 17.51 -2.77 -6.42
CA ILE A 188 17.95 -4.14 -6.15
C ILE A 188 18.88 -4.57 -7.28
N LYS A 189 20.03 -5.12 -6.91
CA LYS A 189 20.99 -5.71 -7.86
C LYS A 189 20.90 -7.23 -7.78
N VAL A 190 20.67 -7.86 -8.92
CA VAL A 190 20.57 -9.31 -9.07
C VAL A 190 21.89 -9.85 -9.60
N HIS A 191 22.58 -10.70 -8.83
CA HIS A 191 23.79 -11.40 -9.24
C HIS A 191 23.49 -12.81 -9.75
N ASN A 192 22.42 -13.45 -9.19
CA ASN A 192 21.93 -14.75 -9.62
C ASN A 192 20.47 -14.64 -10.10
N PRO A 193 20.21 -14.57 -11.42
CA PRO A 193 18.86 -14.44 -11.96
C PRO A 193 17.91 -15.59 -11.60
N GLN A 194 18.43 -16.78 -11.29
CA GLN A 194 17.62 -17.96 -10.93
C GLN A 194 16.86 -17.75 -9.62
N LYS A 195 17.29 -16.81 -8.76
CA LYS A 195 16.66 -16.50 -7.48
C LYS A 195 15.50 -15.48 -7.60
N SER A 196 15.37 -14.84 -8.76
CA SER A 196 14.35 -13.79 -8.96
C SER A 196 12.93 -14.32 -8.78
N GLY A 197 12.60 -15.48 -9.34
CA GLY A 197 11.28 -16.09 -9.22
C GLY A 197 10.89 -16.40 -7.76
N PHE A 198 11.85 -16.89 -6.97
CA PHE A 198 11.65 -17.14 -5.55
C PHE A 198 11.31 -15.84 -4.79
N LEU A 199 12.11 -14.78 -5.02
CA LEU A 199 11.89 -13.51 -4.33
C LEU A 199 10.58 -12.79 -4.74
N GLN A 200 10.21 -12.91 -6.01
CA GLN A 200 8.90 -12.42 -6.50
C GLN A 200 7.73 -13.14 -5.83
N ALA A 201 7.83 -14.44 -5.66
CA ALA A 201 6.81 -15.25 -5.01
C ALA A 201 6.77 -15.02 -3.49
N LEU A 202 7.90 -14.76 -2.86
CA LEU A 202 8.03 -14.51 -1.44
C LEU A 202 7.51 -13.12 -1.04
N PHE A 203 7.87 -12.08 -1.80
CA PHE A 203 7.52 -10.70 -1.51
C PHE A 203 6.45 -10.21 -2.49
N THR A 204 5.20 -10.44 -2.13
CA THR A 204 4.08 -10.05 -2.97
C THR A 204 3.75 -8.56 -2.83
N LYS A 205 3.40 -7.92 -3.95
CA LYS A 205 2.95 -6.54 -3.94
C LYS A 205 1.62 -6.42 -3.21
N CYS A 206 1.50 -5.45 -2.31
CA CYS A 206 0.31 -5.17 -1.53
C CYS A 206 -0.17 -3.73 -1.77
N ARG A 207 -1.48 -3.51 -1.62
CA ARG A 207 -2.00 -2.15 -1.58
C ARG A 207 -1.79 -1.60 -0.18
N ASN A 208 -0.85 -0.66 -0.05
CA ASN A 208 -0.60 0.07 1.21
C ASN A 208 -1.24 1.45 1.10
N TYR A 209 -2.25 1.66 1.93
CA TYR A 209 -2.92 2.95 2.02
C TYR A 209 -3.25 3.25 3.47
N ILE A 210 -2.78 4.39 3.93
CA ILE A 210 -3.12 4.96 5.22
C ILE A 210 -3.56 6.38 4.96
N ASN A 211 -4.77 6.72 5.39
CA ASN A 211 -5.34 8.06 5.29
C ASN A 211 -5.65 8.56 6.70
N GLU A 212 -4.66 8.48 7.58
CA GLU A 212 -4.78 8.97 8.95
C GLU A 212 -3.71 9.99 9.24
N TYR A 213 -4.13 11.12 9.79
CA TYR A 213 -3.26 12.16 10.30
C TYR A 213 -3.15 11.98 11.81
N TYR A 214 -1.94 11.98 12.35
CA TYR A 214 -1.64 11.86 13.77
C TYR A 214 -1.19 13.21 14.33
#